data_5fa04d1ff2e9102f515a5fa33b6cd1b1
#
_entry.id   5fa04d1ff2e9102f515a5fa33b6cd1b1
#
_cell.length_a   1.000
_cell.length_b   1.000
_cell.length_c   1.000
_cell.angle_alpha   90.00
_cell.angle_beta   90.00
_cell.angle_gamma   90.00
#
_symmetry.space_group_name_H-M   'P 1'
#
loop_
_entity.id
_entity.type
_entity.pdbx_description
1 polymer ?
#
loop_
_entity_poly.entity_id
_entity_poly.type
_entity_poly.pdbx_seq_one_letter_code
_entity_poly.pdbx_strand_id
1 'polypeptide(L)'
;MKYFIDLDNTLCITLNSDYKNSIPIQQRIDYVNQLKSEGHNITIWTARGSKSGNDYKELTEKQLDEWKVSYDILLMKKPDYDIYIDDKSFHVDTIWPVPIDDPKSKKIKSEIIPKGWGHEIIFVNNDEYCGKILCFKKHMKCSMHYHLQKKETWYVAKGKFILHWIETSNGISHSEYLNIGDVVTNERGEPHQVIALEDDSQLFEVSTKHFDDDSFRISKGN
;
A
#
# COMPACT_ATOMS: atom_id res chain seq x y z
N MET A 1 12.53 4.29 -30.87
CA MET A 1 13.65 3.99 -29.95
C MET A 1 13.88 2.49 -29.86
N LYS A 2 14.99 2.02 -29.27
CA LYS A 2 15.25 0.59 -29.03
C LYS A 2 15.15 0.33 -27.52
N TYR A 3 14.29 -0.61 -27.13
CA TYR A 3 14.10 -1.04 -25.74
C TYR A 3 14.62 -2.46 -25.56
N PHE A 4 15.42 -2.67 -24.52
CA PHE A 4 15.81 -3.98 -24.04
C PHE A 4 15.06 -4.22 -22.71
N ILE A 5 14.21 -5.21 -22.71
CA ILE A 5 13.28 -5.48 -21.61
C ILE A 5 13.56 -6.88 -21.08
N ASP A 6 13.81 -6.97 -19.78
CA ASP A 6 13.95 -8.26 -19.12
C ASP A 6 12.61 -8.97 -18.99
N LEU A 7 12.60 -10.28 -18.77
CA LEU A 7 11.38 -11.08 -18.72
C LEU A 7 10.95 -11.39 -17.29
N ASP A 8 11.80 -12.15 -16.57
CA ASP A 8 11.44 -12.67 -15.25
C ASP A 8 11.50 -11.58 -14.20
N ASN A 9 10.43 -11.45 -13.40
CA ASN A 9 10.20 -10.35 -12.43
C ASN A 9 10.11 -8.96 -13.08
N THR A 10 10.05 -8.90 -14.41
CA THR A 10 9.84 -7.69 -15.21
C THR A 10 8.49 -7.74 -15.92
N LEU A 11 8.27 -8.66 -16.85
CA LEU A 11 7.00 -8.86 -17.55
C LEU A 11 6.16 -10.01 -16.96
N CYS A 12 6.78 -10.85 -16.15
CA CYS A 12 6.11 -11.93 -15.44
C CYS A 12 6.69 -12.10 -14.04
N ILE A 13 5.96 -12.77 -13.17
CA ILE A 13 6.42 -13.18 -11.84
C ILE A 13 6.94 -14.61 -11.97
N THR A 14 8.21 -14.81 -11.64
CA THR A 14 8.85 -16.12 -11.63
C THR A 14 9.47 -16.39 -10.26
N LEU A 15 9.06 -17.46 -9.59
CA LEU A 15 9.60 -17.85 -8.30
C LEU A 15 10.58 -19.00 -8.44
N ASN A 16 11.72 -18.89 -7.75
CA ASN A 16 12.72 -19.97 -7.65
C ASN A 16 13.12 -20.60 -9.00
N SER A 17 13.18 -19.79 -10.07
CA SER A 17 13.45 -20.24 -11.44
C SER A 17 12.46 -21.27 -11.99
N ASP A 18 11.25 -21.32 -11.45
CA ASP A 18 10.15 -22.14 -11.97
C ASP A 18 9.50 -21.45 -13.18
N TYR A 19 10.22 -21.45 -14.29
CA TYR A 19 9.80 -20.76 -15.51
C TYR A 19 8.50 -21.29 -16.11
N LYS A 20 8.16 -22.57 -15.87
CA LYS A 20 6.92 -23.19 -16.39
C LYS A 20 5.67 -22.56 -15.76
N ASN A 21 5.76 -22.17 -14.50
CA ASN A 21 4.67 -21.59 -13.74
C ASN A 21 4.78 -20.06 -13.59
N SER A 22 5.53 -19.40 -14.49
CA SER A 22 5.59 -17.93 -14.51
C SER A 22 4.22 -17.33 -14.79
N ILE A 23 3.85 -16.26 -14.09
CA ILE A 23 2.56 -15.59 -14.21
C ILE A 23 2.77 -14.23 -14.89
N PRO A 24 2.08 -13.92 -16.00
CA PRO A 24 2.24 -12.65 -16.71
C PRO A 24 1.75 -11.46 -15.88
N ILE A 25 2.41 -10.32 -15.99
CA ILE A 25 1.98 -9.03 -15.45
C ILE A 25 1.36 -8.25 -16.60
N GLN A 26 0.06 -8.44 -16.81
CA GLN A 26 -0.64 -7.93 -17.99
C GLN A 26 -0.46 -6.42 -18.21
N GLN A 27 -0.55 -5.63 -17.17
CA GLN A 27 -0.38 -4.17 -17.26
C GLN A 27 0.99 -3.77 -17.86
N ARG A 28 2.06 -4.50 -17.53
CA ARG A 28 3.40 -4.24 -18.06
C ARG A 28 3.51 -4.70 -19.52
N ILE A 29 2.87 -5.82 -19.85
CA ILE A 29 2.78 -6.34 -21.22
C ILE A 29 2.01 -5.36 -22.10
N ASP A 30 0.89 -4.84 -21.63
CA ASP A 30 0.08 -3.85 -22.36
C ASP A 30 0.89 -2.59 -22.67
N TYR A 31 1.68 -2.11 -21.71
CA TYR A 31 2.59 -0.97 -21.95
C TYR A 31 3.66 -1.28 -22.99
N VAL A 32 4.28 -2.46 -22.95
CA VAL A 32 5.26 -2.90 -23.96
C VAL A 32 4.61 -2.99 -25.34
N ASN A 33 3.39 -3.51 -25.42
CA ASN A 33 2.61 -3.58 -26.65
C ASN A 33 2.26 -2.20 -27.18
N GLN A 34 1.96 -1.23 -26.29
CA GLN A 34 1.78 0.16 -26.67
C GLN A 34 3.06 0.74 -27.28
N LEU A 35 4.22 0.60 -26.61
CA LEU A 35 5.51 1.04 -27.17
C LEU A 35 5.77 0.44 -28.54
N LYS A 36 5.45 -0.84 -28.71
CA LYS A 36 5.56 -1.51 -30.01
C LYS A 36 4.65 -0.90 -31.06
N SER A 37 3.41 -0.60 -30.72
CA SER A 37 2.42 0.04 -31.61
C SER A 37 2.82 1.49 -32.00
N GLU A 38 3.57 2.17 -31.15
CA GLU A 38 4.15 3.49 -31.39
C GLU A 38 5.40 3.46 -32.30
N GLY A 39 5.76 2.29 -32.79
CA GLY A 39 6.86 2.09 -33.76
C GLY A 39 8.24 1.93 -33.11
N HIS A 40 8.30 1.60 -31.83
CA HIS A 40 9.55 1.30 -31.15
C HIS A 40 10.02 -0.14 -31.39
N ASN A 41 11.34 -0.37 -31.37
CA ASN A 41 11.91 -1.72 -31.45
C ASN A 41 12.02 -2.31 -30.06
N ILE A 42 11.39 -3.47 -29.87
CA ILE A 42 11.33 -4.19 -28.59
C ILE A 42 12.20 -5.45 -28.65
N THR A 43 13.18 -5.53 -27.79
CA THR A 43 13.99 -6.73 -27.58
C THR A 43 13.73 -7.29 -26.19
N ILE A 44 13.23 -8.51 -26.10
CA ILE A 44 13.16 -9.25 -24.86
C ILE A 44 14.52 -9.92 -24.62
N TRP A 45 15.13 -9.68 -23.45
CA TRP A 45 16.45 -10.20 -23.13
C TRP A 45 16.44 -10.87 -21.76
N THR A 46 16.50 -12.20 -21.72
CA THR A 46 16.32 -13.01 -20.51
C THR A 46 17.54 -13.84 -20.14
N ALA A 47 17.76 -14.01 -18.84
CA ALA A 47 18.80 -14.87 -18.25
C ALA A 47 18.36 -16.33 -18.11
N ARG A 48 17.18 -16.72 -18.61
CA ARG A 48 16.69 -18.10 -18.53
C ARG A 48 17.73 -19.05 -19.15
N GLY A 49 18.15 -20.02 -18.35
CA GLY A 49 19.14 -21.01 -18.74
C GLY A 49 20.60 -20.55 -18.61
N SER A 50 20.89 -19.29 -18.33
CA SER A 50 22.29 -18.81 -18.25
C SER A 50 23.08 -19.50 -17.15
N LYS A 51 22.47 -19.76 -15.99
CA LYS A 51 23.10 -20.44 -14.87
C LYS A 51 23.04 -21.97 -14.97
N SER A 52 21.94 -22.51 -15.42
CA SER A 52 21.72 -23.97 -15.49
C SER A 52 22.26 -24.63 -16.72
N GLY A 53 22.53 -23.88 -17.79
CA GLY A 53 22.90 -24.40 -19.12
C GLY A 53 21.72 -24.99 -19.90
N ASN A 54 20.52 -25.07 -19.31
CA ASN A 54 19.34 -25.64 -20.00
C ASN A 54 18.82 -24.68 -21.08
N ASP A 55 18.24 -25.26 -22.11
CA ASP A 55 17.56 -24.47 -23.15
C ASP A 55 16.09 -24.25 -22.76
N TYR A 56 15.71 -23.00 -22.58
CA TYR A 56 14.35 -22.58 -22.30
C TYR A 56 13.75 -21.75 -23.45
N LYS A 57 14.37 -21.75 -24.64
CA LYS A 57 13.93 -20.88 -25.73
C LYS A 57 12.49 -21.19 -26.14
N GLU A 58 12.19 -22.44 -26.44
CA GLU A 58 10.86 -22.88 -26.87
C GLU A 58 9.78 -22.57 -25.85
N LEU A 59 10.05 -22.83 -24.54
CA LEU A 59 9.15 -22.49 -23.46
C LEU A 59 8.90 -20.97 -23.37
N THR A 60 9.96 -20.18 -23.56
CA THR A 60 9.88 -18.73 -23.49
C THR A 60 9.07 -18.15 -24.65
N GLU A 61 9.33 -18.60 -25.86
CA GLU A 61 8.59 -18.21 -27.08
C GLU A 61 7.09 -18.53 -26.91
N LYS A 62 6.76 -19.75 -26.45
CA LYS A 62 5.38 -20.16 -26.18
C LYS A 62 4.69 -19.26 -25.16
N GLN A 63 5.35 -18.94 -24.05
CA GLN A 63 4.79 -18.06 -23.03
C GLN A 63 4.58 -16.63 -23.54
N LEU A 64 5.53 -16.07 -24.28
CA LEU A 64 5.40 -14.74 -24.86
C LEU A 64 4.23 -14.67 -25.87
N ASP A 65 3.99 -15.72 -26.63
CA ASP A 65 2.85 -15.84 -27.54
C ASP A 65 1.52 -15.96 -26.77
N GLU A 66 1.45 -16.85 -25.79
CA GLU A 66 0.27 -17.03 -24.92
C GLU A 66 -0.10 -15.73 -24.19
N TRP A 67 0.89 -14.96 -23.74
CA TRP A 67 0.72 -13.68 -23.06
C TRP A 67 0.51 -12.50 -24.02
N LYS A 68 0.59 -12.75 -25.35
CA LYS A 68 0.44 -11.76 -26.42
C LYS A 68 1.43 -10.59 -26.30
N VAL A 69 2.67 -10.89 -25.98
CA VAL A 69 3.75 -9.91 -25.94
C VAL A 69 4.22 -9.60 -27.36
N SER A 70 4.14 -8.34 -27.77
CA SER A 70 4.62 -7.87 -29.07
C SER A 70 6.08 -7.45 -28.98
N TYR A 71 6.97 -8.18 -29.66
CA TYR A 71 8.42 -7.91 -29.67
C TYR A 71 9.02 -8.15 -31.05
N ASP A 72 10.24 -7.64 -31.27
CA ASP A 72 11.00 -7.86 -32.52
C ASP A 72 12.03 -8.99 -32.38
N ILE A 73 12.69 -9.04 -31.23
CA ILE A 73 13.82 -9.94 -30.99
C ILE A 73 13.68 -10.58 -29.61
N LEU A 74 13.89 -11.89 -29.52
CA LEU A 74 14.12 -12.59 -28.27
C LEU A 74 15.60 -12.97 -28.16
N LEU A 75 16.28 -12.45 -27.16
CA LEU A 75 17.64 -12.80 -26.79
C LEU A 75 17.64 -13.64 -25.52
N MET A 76 18.17 -14.83 -25.63
CA MET A 76 18.46 -15.72 -24.51
C MET A 76 19.88 -15.48 -23.99
N LYS A 77 20.21 -16.10 -22.86
CA LYS A 77 21.54 -16.08 -22.24
C LYS A 77 22.05 -14.70 -21.86
N LYS A 78 21.14 -13.84 -21.34
CA LYS A 78 21.56 -12.65 -20.58
C LYS A 78 22.53 -13.12 -19.48
N PRO A 79 23.70 -12.47 -19.29
CA PRO A 79 24.60 -12.84 -18.21
C PRO A 79 23.88 -12.92 -16.86
N ASP A 80 24.22 -13.92 -16.05
CA ASP A 80 23.84 -13.95 -14.63
C ASP A 80 24.71 -12.94 -13.88
N TYR A 81 24.11 -12.03 -13.10
CA TYR A 81 24.80 -10.97 -12.39
C TYR A 81 24.07 -10.61 -11.09
N ASP A 82 24.82 -10.14 -10.12
CA ASP A 82 24.28 -9.61 -8.87
C ASP A 82 23.91 -8.13 -8.99
N ILE A 83 24.72 -7.34 -9.72
CA ILE A 83 24.51 -5.91 -9.95
C ILE A 83 24.73 -5.59 -11.42
N TYR A 84 23.80 -4.83 -11.99
CA TYR A 84 23.87 -4.31 -13.34
C TYR A 84 23.96 -2.77 -13.28
N ILE A 85 25.05 -2.21 -13.80
CA ILE A 85 25.26 -0.76 -13.84
C ILE A 85 25.33 -0.32 -15.29
N ASP A 86 24.45 0.59 -15.69
CA ASP A 86 24.34 1.10 -17.05
C ASP A 86 23.78 2.54 -17.01
N ASP A 87 24.22 3.40 -17.95
CA ASP A 87 23.80 4.79 -18.06
C ASP A 87 22.37 4.96 -18.63
N LYS A 88 21.76 3.90 -19.14
CA LYS A 88 20.44 3.88 -19.81
C LYS A 88 19.46 2.92 -19.19
N SER A 89 19.83 2.25 -18.10
CA SER A 89 18.96 1.31 -17.43
C SER A 89 18.02 1.98 -16.41
N PHE A 90 16.82 1.45 -16.30
CA PHE A 90 15.87 1.80 -15.27
C PHE A 90 15.52 0.54 -14.48
N HIS A 91 15.46 0.68 -13.16
CA HIS A 91 14.92 -0.38 -12.33
C HIS A 91 13.42 -0.55 -12.57
N VAL A 92 12.97 -1.79 -12.71
CA VAL A 92 11.58 -2.11 -13.04
C VAL A 92 10.55 -1.45 -12.12
N ASP A 93 10.83 -1.38 -10.83
CA ASP A 93 9.93 -0.77 -9.85
C ASP A 93 9.89 0.76 -9.91
N THR A 94 10.84 1.39 -10.61
CA THR A 94 10.83 2.85 -10.82
C THR A 94 9.86 3.25 -11.93
N ILE A 95 9.75 2.40 -12.96
CA ILE A 95 8.84 2.64 -14.10
C ILE A 95 7.48 2.02 -13.85
N TRP A 96 7.48 0.80 -13.32
CA TRP A 96 6.26 0.02 -13.06
C TRP A 96 6.26 -0.48 -11.62
N PRO A 97 5.73 0.28 -10.67
CA PRO A 97 5.50 -0.25 -9.34
C PRO A 97 4.69 -1.55 -9.45
N VAL A 98 5.02 -2.53 -8.61
CA VAL A 98 4.31 -3.82 -8.59
C VAL A 98 2.81 -3.56 -8.51
N PRO A 99 1.99 -4.08 -9.45
CA PRO A 99 0.55 -3.89 -9.38
C PRO A 99 0.03 -4.40 -8.03
N ILE A 100 -0.84 -3.63 -7.40
CA ILE A 100 -1.49 -4.05 -6.14
C ILE A 100 -2.32 -5.32 -6.35
N ASP A 101 -2.78 -5.53 -7.59
CA ASP A 101 -3.59 -6.69 -7.99
C ASP A 101 -2.75 -7.94 -8.39
N ASP A 102 -1.42 -7.92 -8.18
CA ASP A 102 -0.60 -9.13 -8.31
C ASP A 102 -1.08 -10.17 -7.28
N PRO A 103 -1.51 -11.37 -7.71
CA PRO A 103 -2.01 -12.42 -6.79
C PRO A 103 -1.00 -12.85 -5.72
N LYS A 104 0.29 -12.52 -5.90
CA LYS A 104 1.37 -12.78 -4.94
C LYS A 104 1.78 -11.53 -4.15
N SER A 105 1.22 -10.36 -4.48
CA SER A 105 1.48 -9.14 -3.73
C SER A 105 0.80 -9.23 -2.37
N LYS A 106 1.57 -8.97 -1.32
CA LYS A 106 1.04 -8.75 0.02
C LYS A 106 0.59 -7.30 0.25
N LYS A 107 0.73 -6.43 -0.77
CA LYS A 107 0.28 -5.05 -0.69
C LYS A 107 -1.24 -5.01 -0.75
N ILE A 108 -1.84 -4.30 0.17
CA ILE A 108 -3.26 -3.98 0.20
C ILE A 108 -3.43 -2.47 0.02
N LYS A 109 -4.54 -2.06 -0.61
CA LYS A 109 -4.89 -0.64 -0.70
C LYS A 109 -5.45 -0.19 0.64
N SER A 110 -4.98 0.95 1.11
CA SER A 110 -5.67 1.68 2.17
C SER A 110 -6.90 2.39 1.60
N GLU A 111 -7.91 2.54 2.42
CA GLU A 111 -9.10 3.34 2.13
C GLU A 111 -8.94 4.72 2.75
N ILE A 112 -9.26 5.78 1.98
CA ILE A 112 -9.24 7.16 2.49
C ILE A 112 -10.68 7.64 2.63
N ILE A 113 -11.09 7.95 3.86
CA ILE A 113 -12.44 8.43 4.17
C ILE A 113 -12.39 9.90 4.57
N PRO A 114 -12.95 10.81 3.77
CA PRO A 114 -13.03 12.23 4.13
C PRO A 114 -13.89 12.44 5.38
N LYS A 115 -13.46 13.35 6.25
CA LYS A 115 -14.18 13.81 7.45
C LYS A 115 -14.17 15.33 7.50
N GLY A 116 -15.09 15.94 8.23
CA GLY A 116 -15.09 17.40 8.42
C GLY A 116 -13.79 17.93 9.03
N TRP A 117 -13.20 17.18 9.93
CA TRP A 117 -11.93 17.52 10.57
C TRP A 117 -10.67 17.18 9.77
N GLY A 118 -10.79 16.48 8.64
CA GLY A 118 -9.66 16.03 7.82
C GLY A 118 -9.98 14.74 7.07
N HIS A 119 -9.28 13.66 7.37
CA HIS A 119 -9.55 12.35 6.77
C HIS A 119 -8.98 11.20 7.61
N GLU A 120 -9.53 10.02 7.42
CA GLU A 120 -9.00 8.75 7.94
C GLU A 120 -8.35 7.98 6.80
N ILE A 121 -7.22 7.33 7.09
CA ILE A 121 -6.59 6.33 6.21
C ILE A 121 -6.74 5.00 6.91
N ILE A 122 -7.66 4.15 6.46
CA ILE A 122 -7.84 2.80 7.00
C ILE A 122 -6.93 1.86 6.21
N PHE A 123 -5.89 1.31 6.86
CA PHE A 123 -4.97 0.38 6.22
C PHE A 123 -5.24 -1.09 6.58
N VAL A 124 -6.05 -1.34 7.61
CA VAL A 124 -6.55 -2.67 7.96
C VAL A 124 -7.83 -2.55 8.78
N ASN A 125 -8.83 -3.39 8.49
CA ASN A 125 -10.00 -3.62 9.33
C ASN A 125 -10.47 -5.05 9.09
N ASN A 126 -10.21 -5.94 10.02
CA ASN A 126 -10.58 -7.34 9.94
C ASN A 126 -11.23 -7.81 11.26
N ASP A 127 -11.46 -9.10 11.43
CA ASP A 127 -12.14 -9.63 12.63
C ASP A 127 -11.29 -9.56 13.89
N GLU A 128 -9.98 -9.40 13.77
CA GLU A 128 -9.04 -9.39 14.89
C GLU A 128 -8.68 -7.97 15.33
N TYR A 129 -8.41 -7.07 14.37
CA TYR A 129 -7.95 -5.70 14.66
C TYR A 129 -8.27 -4.72 13.52
N CYS A 130 -8.22 -3.44 13.87
CA CYS A 130 -8.29 -2.32 12.94
C CYS A 130 -7.08 -1.40 13.13
N GLY A 131 -6.55 -0.87 12.04
CA GLY A 131 -5.49 0.13 12.05
C GLY A 131 -5.82 1.29 11.13
N LYS A 132 -5.67 2.52 11.67
CA LYS A 132 -5.96 3.76 10.95
C LYS A 132 -4.89 4.81 11.21
N ILE A 133 -4.81 5.78 10.30
CA ILE A 133 -4.17 7.07 10.55
C ILE A 133 -5.26 8.13 10.48
N LEU A 134 -5.42 8.90 11.54
CA LEU A 134 -6.36 10.01 11.62
C LEU A 134 -5.59 11.30 11.35
N CYS A 135 -5.86 11.95 10.21
CA CYS A 135 -5.17 13.16 9.76
C CYS A 135 -6.05 14.38 9.98
N PHE A 136 -5.63 15.29 10.86
CA PHE A 136 -6.40 16.46 11.27
C PHE A 136 -5.85 17.75 10.71
N LYS A 137 -6.75 18.65 10.31
CA LYS A 137 -6.44 20.05 10.07
C LYS A 137 -6.40 20.80 11.42
N LYS A 138 -5.60 21.85 11.48
CA LYS A 138 -5.47 22.68 12.68
C LYS A 138 -6.83 23.19 13.20
N HIS A 139 -7.02 23.13 14.50
CA HIS A 139 -8.23 23.53 15.24
C HIS A 139 -9.49 22.72 14.92
N MET A 140 -9.36 21.67 14.12
CA MET A 140 -10.47 20.76 13.87
C MET A 140 -10.52 19.66 14.93
N LYS A 141 -11.74 19.16 15.17
CA LYS A 141 -12.02 18.15 16.20
C LYS A 141 -12.94 17.05 15.68
N CYS A 142 -12.74 15.84 16.15
CA CYS A 142 -13.75 14.79 16.00
C CYS A 142 -14.98 15.07 16.88
N SER A 143 -16.05 14.31 16.72
CA SER A 143 -17.18 14.35 17.67
C SER A 143 -16.75 13.91 19.08
N MET A 144 -17.40 14.42 20.12
CA MET A 144 -17.38 13.73 21.41
C MET A 144 -18.25 12.49 21.27
N HIS A 145 -17.66 11.31 21.33
CA HIS A 145 -18.34 10.04 21.08
C HIS A 145 -17.74 8.91 21.90
N TYR A 146 -18.43 7.81 21.96
CA TYR A 146 -17.96 6.56 22.57
C TYR A 146 -18.32 5.36 21.70
N HIS A 147 -17.65 4.25 21.97
CA HIS A 147 -17.85 2.96 21.32
C HIS A 147 -18.29 1.91 22.34
N LEU A 148 -19.25 1.06 21.99
CA LEU A 148 -19.65 -0.05 22.84
C LEU A 148 -18.85 -1.32 22.58
N GLN A 149 -18.42 -1.53 21.34
CA GLN A 149 -17.71 -2.72 20.91
C GLN A 149 -16.22 -2.46 20.71
N LYS A 150 -15.86 -1.28 20.18
CA LYS A 150 -14.48 -0.92 19.88
C LYS A 150 -13.75 -0.43 21.14
N LYS A 151 -12.55 -0.99 21.37
CA LYS A 151 -11.51 -0.42 22.24
C LYS A 151 -10.38 0.04 21.34
N GLU A 152 -9.86 1.25 21.58
CA GLU A 152 -8.85 1.86 20.72
C GLU A 152 -7.71 2.48 21.51
N THR A 153 -6.52 2.43 20.92
CA THR A 153 -5.32 3.06 21.42
C THR A 153 -4.77 4.00 20.35
N TRP A 154 -4.46 5.22 20.74
CA TRP A 154 -3.88 6.24 19.88
C TRP A 154 -2.43 6.50 20.25
N TYR A 155 -1.59 6.61 19.23
CA TYR A 155 -0.22 7.10 19.32
C TYR A 155 -0.13 8.41 18.55
N VAL A 156 0.40 9.47 19.16
CA VAL A 156 0.62 10.76 18.50
C VAL A 156 1.84 10.65 17.58
N ALA A 157 1.60 10.46 16.29
CA ALA A 157 2.66 10.32 15.29
C ALA A 157 3.21 11.68 14.82
N LYS A 158 2.34 12.73 14.80
CA LYS A 158 2.72 14.06 14.34
C LYS A 158 1.82 15.13 14.95
N GLY A 159 2.39 16.30 15.21
CA GLY A 159 1.65 17.47 15.73
C GLY A 159 1.32 17.36 17.21
N LYS A 160 0.27 18.07 17.60
CA LYS A 160 -0.15 18.22 19.00
C LYS A 160 -1.66 18.23 19.10
N PHE A 161 -2.20 17.65 20.18
CA PHE A 161 -3.65 17.57 20.41
C PHE A 161 -4.04 18.00 21.82
N ILE A 162 -5.34 18.29 22.01
CA ILE A 162 -6.01 18.25 23.29
C ILE A 162 -6.95 17.04 23.24
N LEU A 163 -6.80 16.12 24.17
CA LEU A 163 -7.76 15.06 24.44
C LEU A 163 -8.75 15.55 25.48
N HIS A 164 -10.04 15.34 25.22
CA HIS A 164 -11.12 15.47 26.19
C HIS A 164 -11.76 14.10 26.39
N TRP A 165 -12.03 13.73 27.66
CA TRP A 165 -12.78 12.50 27.93
C TRP A 165 -13.68 12.69 29.15
N ILE A 166 -14.67 11.82 29.30
CA ILE A 166 -15.58 11.81 30.44
C ILE A 166 -15.40 10.50 31.18
N GLU A 167 -15.00 10.60 32.44
CA GLU A 167 -14.92 9.44 33.33
C GLU A 167 -16.33 8.91 33.63
N THR A 168 -16.62 7.71 33.19
CA THR A 168 -17.97 7.14 33.22
C THR A 168 -18.44 6.75 34.60
N SER A 169 -17.52 6.57 35.55
CA SER A 169 -17.86 6.24 36.96
C SER A 169 -18.51 7.40 37.75
N ASN A 170 -18.18 8.65 37.39
CA ASN A 170 -18.60 9.86 38.14
C ASN A 170 -19.09 11.00 37.24
N GLY A 171 -18.97 10.89 35.90
CA GLY A 171 -19.37 11.91 34.93
C GLY A 171 -18.43 13.12 34.85
N ILE A 172 -17.27 13.08 35.48
CA ILE A 172 -16.31 14.18 35.46
C ILE A 172 -15.62 14.26 34.09
N SER A 173 -15.56 15.48 33.54
CA SER A 173 -14.84 15.76 32.31
C SER A 173 -13.37 16.09 32.59
N HIS A 174 -12.50 15.53 31.83
CA HIS A 174 -11.04 15.73 31.89
C HIS A 174 -10.50 16.26 30.58
N SER A 175 -9.33 16.87 30.63
CA SER A 175 -8.61 17.36 29.46
C SER A 175 -7.11 17.22 29.66
N GLU A 176 -6.41 16.79 28.59
CA GLU A 176 -4.97 16.62 28.63
C GLU A 176 -4.35 17.01 27.27
N TYR A 177 -3.13 17.57 27.32
CA TYR A 177 -2.35 17.79 26.09
C TYR A 177 -1.62 16.53 25.70
N LEU A 178 -1.72 16.18 24.41
CA LEU A 178 -0.97 15.08 23.82
C LEU A 178 0.10 15.66 22.90
N ASN A 179 1.33 15.21 23.08
CA ASN A 179 2.49 15.56 22.29
C ASN A 179 2.97 14.34 21.48
N ILE A 180 3.84 14.56 20.50
CA ILE A 180 4.45 13.47 19.71
C ILE A 180 5.08 12.42 20.65
N GLY A 181 4.71 11.17 20.46
CA GLY A 181 5.15 10.03 21.25
C GLY A 181 4.19 9.62 22.37
N ASP A 182 3.21 10.45 22.73
CA ASP A 182 2.22 10.09 23.74
C ASP A 182 1.28 8.99 23.22
N VAL A 183 0.87 8.12 24.15
CA VAL A 183 -0.05 7.01 23.91
C VAL A 183 -1.21 7.09 24.86
N VAL A 184 -2.42 7.00 24.34
CA VAL A 184 -3.65 6.97 25.13
C VAL A 184 -4.56 5.83 24.70
N THR A 185 -5.28 5.24 25.64
CA THR A 185 -6.27 4.20 25.36
C THR A 185 -7.63 4.68 25.77
N ASN A 186 -8.59 4.60 24.85
CA ASN A 186 -10.00 4.88 25.09
C ASN A 186 -10.71 3.53 25.31
N GLU A 187 -11.29 3.37 26.48
CA GLU A 187 -12.02 2.16 26.84
C GLU A 187 -13.42 2.13 26.21
N ARG A 188 -14.02 0.94 26.17
CA ARG A 188 -15.41 0.81 25.73
C ARG A 188 -16.35 1.60 26.64
N GLY A 189 -17.27 2.35 26.03
CA GLY A 189 -18.22 3.19 26.76
C GLY A 189 -17.65 4.51 27.27
N GLU A 190 -16.36 4.79 27.07
CA GLU A 190 -15.71 6.03 27.53
C GLU A 190 -15.85 7.13 26.46
N PRO A 191 -16.60 8.23 26.73
CA PRO A 191 -16.71 9.33 25.81
C PRO A 191 -15.38 10.08 25.67
N HIS A 192 -14.94 10.29 24.42
CA HIS A 192 -13.69 10.95 24.13
C HIS A 192 -13.77 11.82 22.85
N GLN A 193 -12.89 12.80 22.77
CA GLN A 193 -12.74 13.74 21.66
C GLN A 193 -11.32 14.26 21.60
N VAL A 194 -10.76 14.44 20.41
CA VAL A 194 -9.51 15.17 20.22
C VAL A 194 -9.70 16.40 19.36
N ILE A 195 -8.90 17.43 19.67
CA ILE A 195 -8.76 18.68 18.93
C ILE A 195 -7.31 18.81 18.49
N ALA A 196 -7.05 18.97 17.21
CA ALA A 196 -5.70 19.22 16.70
C ALA A 196 -5.28 20.67 16.93
N LEU A 197 -4.08 20.89 17.43
CA LEU A 197 -3.51 22.22 17.68
C LEU A 197 -2.62 22.72 16.54
N GLU A 198 -2.17 21.81 15.67
CA GLU A 198 -1.28 22.08 14.55
C GLU A 198 -1.85 21.50 13.26
N ASP A 199 -1.45 22.06 12.12
CA ASP A 199 -1.82 21.50 10.83
C ASP A 199 -1.15 20.14 10.60
N ASP A 200 -1.86 19.28 9.84
CA ASP A 200 -1.36 17.96 9.46
C ASP A 200 -0.97 17.10 10.67
N SER A 201 -1.69 17.29 11.78
CA SER A 201 -1.55 16.48 12.99
C SER A 201 -2.09 15.08 12.75
N GLN A 202 -1.37 14.05 13.24
CA GLN A 202 -1.68 12.65 12.96
C GLN A 202 -1.69 11.80 14.22
N LEU A 203 -2.79 11.06 14.39
CA LEU A 203 -2.89 9.96 15.34
C LEU A 203 -2.83 8.64 14.59
N PHE A 204 -2.00 7.74 15.07
CA PHE A 204 -2.01 6.34 14.65
C PHE A 204 -2.93 5.58 15.61
N GLU A 205 -4.03 5.03 15.06
CA GLU A 205 -5.01 4.27 15.82
C GLU A 205 -4.81 2.78 15.60
N VAL A 206 -4.70 2.02 16.67
CA VAL A 206 -4.87 0.57 16.70
C VAL A 206 -6.08 0.26 17.56
N SER A 207 -7.00 -0.52 17.02
CA SER A 207 -8.23 -0.84 17.75
C SER A 207 -8.68 -2.28 17.47
N THR A 208 -9.65 -2.75 18.23
CA THR A 208 -10.46 -3.90 17.84
C THR A 208 -11.22 -3.57 16.55
N LYS A 209 -11.88 -4.54 15.94
CA LYS A 209 -12.65 -4.34 14.69
C LYS A 209 -13.49 -3.07 14.74
N HIS A 210 -13.41 -2.27 13.67
CA HIS A 210 -14.23 -1.08 13.50
C HIS A 210 -15.56 -1.44 12.83
N PHE A 211 -16.66 -0.88 13.38
CA PHE A 211 -18.01 -0.96 12.82
C PHE A 211 -18.54 0.47 12.64
N ASP A 212 -19.16 0.75 11.50
CA ASP A 212 -19.67 2.09 11.16
C ASP A 212 -20.79 2.56 12.10
N ASP A 213 -21.55 1.62 12.65
CA ASP A 213 -22.68 1.85 13.57
C ASP A 213 -22.28 1.86 15.05
N ASP A 214 -21.01 1.59 15.40
CA ASP A 214 -20.49 1.61 16.77
C ASP A 214 -19.89 2.97 17.18
N SER A 215 -20.45 4.08 16.70
CA SER A 215 -20.03 5.43 17.09
C SER A 215 -21.20 6.26 17.60
N PHE A 216 -21.34 6.31 18.94
CA PHE A 216 -22.44 7.02 19.62
C PHE A 216 -22.01 8.44 19.97
N ARG A 217 -22.58 9.42 19.28
CA ARG A 217 -22.18 10.82 19.38
C ARG A 217 -22.93 11.57 20.47
N ILE A 218 -22.20 12.19 21.39
CA ILE A 218 -22.73 13.09 22.43
C ILE A 218 -22.79 14.53 21.90
N SER A 219 -21.74 14.97 21.19
CA SER A 219 -21.73 16.26 20.53
C SER A 219 -21.03 16.18 19.17
N LYS A 220 -21.40 17.10 18.26
CA LYS A 220 -20.82 17.14 16.91
C LYS A 220 -19.34 17.58 16.94
N GLY A 221 -18.56 17.02 16.02
CA GLY A 221 -17.28 17.56 15.60
C GLY A 221 -17.43 18.59 14.46
N ASN A 222 -16.34 18.78 13.74
CA ASN A 222 -16.32 19.58 12.51
C ASN A 222 -16.77 18.76 11.31
#